data_9fb96b73dc06696cb0bea0c322232264
#
_entry.id   9fb96b73dc06696cb0bea0c322232264
#
_cell.length_a   1.000
_cell.length_b   1.000
_cell.length_c   1.000
_cell.angle_alpha   90.00
_cell.angle_beta   90.00
_cell.angle_gamma   90.00
#
_symmetry.space_group_name_H-M   'P 1'
#
loop_
_entity.id
_entity.type
_entity.pdbx_description
1 polymer ?
#
loop_
_entity_poly.entity_id
_entity_poly.type
_entity_poly.pdbx_seq_one_letter_code
_entity_poly.pdbx_strand_id
1 'polypeptide(L)'
;MYKTEQEKFWEGQFGNNYIQRNNSSQLLASNINFFTKALNRSGKIDSCIEFGANIGMNLKALKLLYPNLKMSGVEINKKASEELETFIGHENVFNGSIFEYSNESQKDLSLIKTVLIHINPEMLDLVYDKLYN
;
A
#
# COMPACT_ATOMS: atom_id res chain seq x y z
N MET A 1 16.48 5.19 -13.18
CA MET A 1 15.77 6.29 -12.54
C MET A 1 16.35 6.60 -11.16
N TYR A 2 16.40 7.85 -10.82
CA TYR A 2 16.92 8.29 -9.53
C TYR A 2 15.95 7.89 -8.40
N LYS A 3 16.50 7.26 -7.37
CA LYS A 3 15.75 6.92 -6.15
C LYS A 3 16.22 7.82 -5.01
N THR A 4 15.29 8.28 -4.18
CA THR A 4 15.64 9.03 -2.97
C THR A 4 16.35 8.13 -1.95
N GLU A 5 17.03 8.72 -0.98
CA GLU A 5 17.66 7.96 0.11
C GLU A 5 16.62 7.16 0.91
N GLN A 6 15.44 7.74 1.11
CA GLN A 6 14.32 7.08 1.78
C GLN A 6 13.85 5.84 1.00
N GLU A 7 13.74 5.94 -0.32
CA GLU A 7 13.36 4.79 -1.15
C GLU A 7 14.40 3.68 -1.11
N LYS A 8 15.69 4.02 -1.19
CA LYS A 8 16.78 3.04 -1.06
C LYS A 8 16.76 2.31 0.29
N PHE A 9 16.45 3.04 1.34
CA PHE A 9 16.35 2.49 2.70
C PHE A 9 15.25 1.41 2.79
N TRP A 10 14.06 1.70 2.25
CA TRP A 10 12.93 0.76 2.27
C TRP A 10 13.07 -0.38 1.27
N GLU A 11 13.72 -0.15 0.15
CA GLU A 11 14.02 -1.20 -0.84
C GLU A 11 15.00 -2.23 -0.28
N GLY A 12 15.91 -1.83 0.59
CA GLY A 12 17.03 -2.64 1.08
C GLY A 12 16.71 -3.48 2.32
N GLN A 13 17.77 -3.76 3.09
CA GLN A 13 17.73 -4.68 4.23
C GLN A 13 16.76 -4.26 5.34
N PHE A 14 16.61 -2.97 5.59
CA PHE A 14 15.67 -2.48 6.59
C PHE A 14 14.23 -2.85 6.22
N GLY A 15 13.85 -2.62 4.97
CA GLY A 15 12.53 -3.00 4.46
C GLY A 15 12.29 -4.51 4.57
N ASN A 16 13.31 -5.32 4.27
CA ASN A 16 13.24 -6.77 4.42
C ASN A 16 13.00 -7.19 5.87
N ASN A 17 13.69 -6.56 6.81
CA ASN A 17 13.52 -6.85 8.25
C ASN A 17 12.16 -6.38 8.77
N TYR A 18 11.63 -5.29 8.23
CA TYR A 18 10.32 -4.75 8.58
C TYR A 18 9.18 -5.74 8.30
N ILE A 19 9.28 -6.53 7.24
CA ILE A 19 8.29 -7.55 6.87
C ILE A 19 8.03 -8.52 8.03
N GLN A 20 9.09 -9.02 8.65
CA GLN A 20 8.98 -10.00 9.74
C GLN A 20 8.28 -9.44 10.98
N ARG A 21 8.45 -8.15 11.26
CA ARG A 21 7.85 -7.48 12.42
C ARG A 21 6.38 -7.14 12.24
N ASN A 22 5.92 -7.03 10.99
CA ASN A 22 4.58 -6.52 10.66
C ASN A 22 3.64 -7.60 10.11
N ASN A 23 4.02 -8.87 10.18
CA ASN A 23 3.18 -9.99 9.77
C ASN A 23 2.60 -10.69 11.00
N SER A 24 1.53 -10.14 11.59
CA SER A 24 0.90 -10.71 12.78
C SER A 24 -0.62 -10.62 12.74
N SER A 25 -1.27 -11.57 13.42
CA SER A 25 -2.72 -11.56 13.59
C SER A 25 -3.21 -10.36 14.43
N GLN A 26 -2.39 -9.89 15.37
CA GLN A 26 -2.69 -8.68 16.14
C GLN A 26 -2.72 -7.44 15.27
N LEU A 27 -1.76 -7.30 14.36
CA LEU A 27 -1.74 -6.19 13.40
C LEU A 27 -2.95 -6.26 12.48
N LEU A 28 -3.31 -7.44 12.00
CA LEU A 28 -4.50 -7.62 11.18
C LEU A 28 -5.77 -7.18 11.93
N ALA A 29 -5.95 -7.62 13.17
CA ALA A 29 -7.09 -7.23 13.99
C ALA A 29 -7.14 -5.72 14.24
N SER A 30 -5.99 -5.10 14.52
CA SER A 30 -5.86 -3.66 14.68
C SER A 30 -6.25 -2.90 13.41
N ASN A 31 -5.82 -3.37 12.26
CA ASN A 31 -6.17 -2.77 10.97
C ASN A 31 -7.67 -2.90 10.66
N ILE A 32 -8.28 -4.04 10.96
CA ILE A 32 -9.73 -4.22 10.81
C ILE A 32 -10.48 -3.19 11.66
N ASN A 33 -10.09 -3.01 12.91
CA ASN A 33 -10.70 -2.02 13.79
C ASN A 33 -10.53 -0.60 13.27
N PHE A 34 -9.32 -0.27 12.79
CA PHE A 34 -9.03 1.04 12.20
C PHE A 34 -9.92 1.32 10.99
N PHE A 35 -9.97 0.41 10.02
CA PHE A 35 -10.74 0.63 8.79
C PHE A 35 -12.24 0.59 9.03
N THR A 36 -12.72 -0.21 9.96
CA THR A 36 -14.13 -0.21 10.37
C THR A 36 -14.56 1.18 10.83
N LYS A 37 -13.73 1.86 11.60
CA LYS A 37 -14.01 3.23 12.07
C LYS A 37 -13.80 4.27 10.97
N ALA A 38 -12.70 4.17 10.23
CA ALA A 38 -12.33 5.16 9.23
C ALA A 38 -13.31 5.20 8.06
N LEU A 39 -13.85 4.05 7.66
CA LEU A 39 -14.70 3.90 6.48
C LEU A 39 -16.18 3.72 6.79
N ASN A 40 -16.60 3.87 8.04
CA ASN A 40 -17.99 3.60 8.46
C ASN A 40 -19.04 4.50 7.78
N ARG A 41 -18.62 5.63 7.26
CA ARG A 41 -19.49 6.58 6.54
C ARG A 41 -19.20 6.67 5.05
N SER A 42 -18.26 5.88 4.55
CA SER A 42 -18.00 5.82 3.12
C SER A 42 -19.13 5.08 2.41
N GLY A 43 -19.34 5.42 1.16
CA GLY A 43 -20.27 4.69 0.32
C GLY A 43 -19.71 3.33 -0.07
N LYS A 44 -20.23 2.78 -1.16
CA LYS A 44 -19.74 1.51 -1.70
C LYS A 44 -18.29 1.62 -2.15
N ILE A 45 -17.46 0.67 -1.75
CA ILE A 45 -16.05 0.57 -2.14
C ILE A 45 -15.86 -0.75 -2.85
N ASP A 46 -15.64 -0.72 -4.17
CA ASP A 46 -15.42 -1.88 -5.01
C ASP A 46 -13.97 -2.05 -5.44
N SER A 47 -13.18 -0.97 -5.37
CA SER A 47 -11.78 -0.96 -5.79
C SER A 47 -10.90 -0.13 -4.86
N CYS A 48 -9.69 -0.62 -4.63
CA CYS A 48 -8.70 0.03 -3.77
C CYS A 48 -7.30 -0.11 -4.35
N ILE A 49 -6.50 0.92 -4.21
CA ILE A 49 -5.06 0.86 -4.42
C ILE A 49 -4.34 1.33 -3.15
N GLU A 50 -3.34 0.60 -2.72
CA GLU A 50 -2.46 1.02 -1.62
C GLU A 50 -1.07 1.37 -2.12
N PHE A 51 -0.61 2.58 -1.79
CA PHE A 51 0.75 3.04 -2.06
C PHE A 51 1.63 2.75 -0.84
N GLY A 52 2.71 1.99 -1.04
CA GLY A 52 3.52 1.47 0.05
C GLY A 52 2.84 0.30 0.77
N ALA A 53 2.34 -0.64 -0.02
CA ALA A 53 1.47 -1.71 0.48
C ALA A 53 2.18 -2.75 1.37
N ASN A 54 3.52 -2.81 1.31
CA ASN A 54 4.30 -3.84 1.99
C ASN A 54 3.79 -5.25 1.61
N ILE A 55 3.57 -6.12 2.56
CA ILE A 55 3.01 -7.47 2.33
C ILE A 55 1.48 -7.51 2.26
N GLY A 56 0.81 -6.37 2.37
CA GLY A 56 -0.63 -6.26 2.20
C GLY A 56 -1.46 -6.44 3.45
N MET A 57 -0.94 -6.16 4.64
CA MET A 57 -1.71 -6.32 5.88
C MET A 57 -2.93 -5.39 5.95
N ASN A 58 -2.83 -4.16 5.42
CA ASN A 58 -3.98 -3.28 5.29
C ASN A 58 -5.00 -3.83 4.29
N LEU A 59 -4.53 -4.29 3.14
CA LEU A 59 -5.39 -4.88 2.10
C LEU A 59 -6.08 -6.16 2.58
N LYS A 60 -5.41 -6.98 3.40
CA LYS A 60 -6.02 -8.16 4.04
C LYS A 60 -7.18 -7.77 4.95
N ALA A 61 -7.00 -6.72 5.76
CA ALA A 61 -8.06 -6.19 6.61
C ALA A 61 -9.24 -5.68 5.78
N LEU A 62 -8.97 -4.90 4.73
CA LEU A 62 -10.00 -4.38 3.83
C LEU A 62 -10.76 -5.49 3.11
N LYS A 63 -10.07 -6.57 2.70
CA LYS A 63 -10.71 -7.72 2.05
C LYS A 63 -11.71 -8.42 2.96
N LEU A 64 -11.44 -8.49 4.26
CA LEU A 64 -12.36 -9.05 5.23
C LEU A 64 -13.60 -8.17 5.43
N LEU A 65 -13.44 -6.85 5.33
CA LEU A 65 -14.56 -5.90 5.42
C LEU A 65 -15.36 -5.78 4.11
N TYR A 66 -14.68 -5.91 2.99
CA TYR A 66 -15.24 -5.80 1.63
C TYR A 66 -14.85 -7.03 0.80
N PRO A 67 -15.57 -8.16 0.92
CA PRO A 67 -15.14 -9.43 0.31
C PRO A 67 -14.98 -9.40 -1.21
N ASN A 68 -15.66 -8.51 -1.90
CA ASN A 68 -15.59 -8.37 -3.37
C ASN A 68 -14.62 -7.29 -3.84
N LEU A 69 -13.84 -6.72 -2.92
CA LEU A 69 -12.91 -5.63 -3.22
C LEU A 69 -11.84 -6.06 -4.23
N LYS A 70 -11.71 -5.27 -5.30
CA LYS A 70 -10.59 -5.38 -6.25
C LYS A 70 -9.43 -4.55 -5.71
N MET A 71 -8.28 -5.18 -5.53
CA MET A 71 -7.13 -4.59 -4.87
C MET A 71 -5.95 -4.48 -5.80
N SER A 72 -5.23 -3.36 -5.68
CA SER A 72 -3.92 -3.13 -6.30
C SER A 72 -2.95 -2.60 -5.27
N GLY A 73 -1.67 -2.77 -5.49
CA GLY A 73 -0.64 -2.27 -4.58
C GLY A 73 0.62 -1.80 -5.30
N VAL A 74 1.24 -0.79 -4.74
CA VAL A 74 2.56 -0.29 -5.15
C VAL A 74 3.51 -0.54 -3.99
N GLU A 75 4.59 -1.27 -4.23
CA GLU A 75 5.59 -1.58 -3.21
C GLU A 75 7.00 -1.59 -3.79
N ILE A 76 7.91 -0.83 -3.17
CA ILE A 76 9.28 -0.68 -3.65
C ILE A 76 10.18 -1.84 -3.23
N ASN A 77 9.91 -2.48 -2.09
CA ASN A 77 10.68 -3.61 -1.60
C ASN A 77 10.29 -4.88 -2.37
N LYS A 78 11.26 -5.49 -3.05
CA LYS A 78 11.02 -6.65 -3.90
C LYS A 78 10.43 -7.83 -3.12
N LYS A 79 11.00 -8.14 -1.96
CA LYS A 79 10.55 -9.28 -1.14
C LYS A 79 9.12 -9.07 -0.64
N ALA A 80 8.80 -7.86 -0.22
CA ALA A 80 7.44 -7.51 0.20
C ALA A 80 6.46 -7.58 -0.97
N SER A 81 6.85 -7.10 -2.16
CA SER A 81 5.99 -7.16 -3.34
C SER A 81 5.71 -8.59 -3.78
N GLU A 82 6.70 -9.48 -3.69
CA GLU A 82 6.51 -10.91 -3.99
C GLU A 82 5.50 -11.56 -3.03
N GLU A 83 5.54 -11.23 -1.74
CA GLU A 83 4.52 -11.69 -0.80
C GLU A 83 3.15 -11.09 -1.10
N LEU A 84 3.09 -9.82 -1.45
CA LEU A 84 1.86 -9.15 -1.84
C LEU A 84 1.22 -9.80 -3.07
N GLU A 85 2.03 -10.15 -4.06
CA GLU A 85 1.59 -10.85 -5.28
C GLU A 85 0.90 -12.18 -4.98
N THR A 86 1.35 -12.92 -3.97
CA THR A 86 0.70 -14.18 -3.57
C THR A 86 -0.70 -13.95 -3.02
N PHE A 87 -0.98 -12.76 -2.54
CA PHE A 87 -2.29 -12.41 -1.96
C PHE A 87 -3.25 -11.79 -2.98
N ILE A 88 -2.78 -10.83 -3.80
CA ILE A 88 -3.67 -10.08 -4.71
C ILE A 88 -3.44 -10.35 -6.20
N GLY A 89 -2.46 -11.17 -6.54
CA GLY A 89 -2.10 -11.49 -7.91
C GLY A 89 -0.97 -10.61 -8.46
N HIS A 90 -0.11 -11.20 -9.28
CA HIS A 90 1.03 -10.52 -9.89
C HIS A 90 0.62 -9.30 -10.71
N GLU A 91 -0.46 -9.41 -11.47
CA GLU A 91 -0.99 -8.33 -12.33
C GLU A 91 -1.48 -7.11 -11.55
N ASN A 92 -1.71 -7.26 -10.26
CA ASN A 92 -2.23 -6.18 -9.39
C ASN A 92 -1.15 -5.52 -8.51
N VAL A 93 0.10 -5.89 -8.71
CA VAL A 93 1.23 -5.35 -7.94
C VAL A 93 2.22 -4.65 -8.84
N PHE A 94 2.54 -3.42 -8.52
CA PHE A 94 3.64 -2.68 -9.12
C PHE A 94 4.83 -2.68 -8.15
N ASN A 95 5.90 -3.39 -8.49
CA ASN A 95 7.15 -3.37 -7.72
C ASN A 95 8.02 -2.22 -8.21
N GLY A 96 7.96 -1.10 -7.51
CA GLY A 96 8.73 0.09 -7.86
C GLY A 96 8.35 1.27 -7.00
N SER A 97 8.88 2.43 -7.38
CA SER A 97 8.62 3.69 -6.71
C SER A 97 7.19 4.18 -6.97
N ILE A 98 6.58 4.80 -5.97
CA ILE A 98 5.32 5.53 -6.10
C ILE A 98 5.42 6.57 -7.23
N PHE A 99 6.58 7.20 -7.40
CA PHE A 99 6.81 8.24 -8.41
C PHE A 99 6.84 7.70 -9.83
N GLU A 100 7.14 6.42 -10.00
CA GLU A 100 7.18 5.75 -11.30
C GLU A 100 5.84 5.14 -11.69
N TYR A 101 4.97 4.90 -10.73
CA TYR A 101 3.66 4.30 -10.98
C TYR A 101 2.74 5.27 -11.73
N SER A 102 2.05 4.75 -12.74
CA SER A 102 1.00 5.48 -13.46
C SER A 102 -0.34 4.80 -13.27
N ASN A 103 -1.34 5.58 -12.84
CA ASN A 103 -2.69 5.08 -12.69
C ASN A 103 -3.30 4.77 -14.06
N GLU A 104 -3.80 3.56 -14.24
CA GLU A 104 -4.54 3.18 -15.45
C GLU A 104 -6.03 3.56 -15.35
N SER A 105 -6.56 3.58 -14.12
CA SER A 105 -7.95 3.92 -13.84
C SER A 105 -8.11 4.42 -12.42
N GLN A 106 -9.11 5.27 -12.20
CA GLN A 106 -9.47 5.70 -10.85
C GLN A 106 -9.97 4.53 -10.01
N LYS A 107 -9.69 4.59 -8.70
CA LYS A 107 -10.17 3.64 -7.70
C LYS A 107 -11.14 4.34 -6.75
N ASP A 108 -12.03 3.56 -6.14
CA ASP A 108 -12.94 4.10 -5.12
C ASP A 108 -12.19 4.53 -3.85
N LEU A 109 -11.09 3.85 -3.54
CA LEU A 109 -10.24 4.15 -2.40
C LEU A 109 -8.78 4.14 -2.80
N SER A 110 -8.09 5.25 -2.57
CA SER A 110 -6.64 5.33 -2.61
C SER A 110 -6.12 5.41 -1.17
N LEU A 111 -5.27 4.46 -0.80
CA LEU A 111 -4.76 4.31 0.55
C LEU A 111 -3.25 4.56 0.58
N ILE A 112 -2.83 5.39 1.52
CA ILE A 112 -1.44 5.52 1.93
C ILE A 112 -1.42 5.65 3.45
N LYS A 113 -0.78 4.70 4.14
CA LYS A 113 -0.82 4.63 5.60
C LYS A 113 0.59 4.46 6.15
N THR A 114 1.02 5.37 7.00
CA THR A 114 2.34 5.39 7.65
C THR A 114 3.52 5.48 6.68
N VAL A 115 3.31 5.93 5.46
CA VAL A 115 4.32 6.04 4.40
C VAL A 115 4.77 7.49 4.17
N LEU A 116 3.86 8.46 4.27
CA LEU A 116 4.16 9.87 3.99
C LEU A 116 5.30 10.43 4.85
N ILE A 117 5.44 9.96 6.07
CA ILE A 117 6.53 10.35 6.98
C ILE A 117 7.91 9.88 6.50
N HIS A 118 7.95 8.91 5.58
CA HIS A 118 9.18 8.36 5.01
C HIS A 118 9.46 8.89 3.60
N ILE A 119 8.66 9.82 3.11
CA ILE A 119 8.83 10.42 1.78
C ILE A 119 9.62 11.73 1.94
N ASN A 120 10.55 11.96 1.00
CA ASN A 120 11.22 13.25 0.92
C ASN A 120 10.17 14.37 0.81
N PRO A 121 10.17 15.36 1.74
CA PRO A 121 9.17 16.43 1.76
C PRO A 121 9.01 17.18 0.44
N GLU A 122 10.09 17.34 -0.33
CA GLU A 122 10.05 18.00 -1.63
C GLU A 122 9.23 17.25 -2.68
N MET A 123 8.94 15.97 -2.43
CA MET A 123 8.20 15.10 -3.35
C MET A 123 6.74 14.89 -2.93
N LEU A 124 6.29 15.47 -1.83
CA LEU A 124 4.94 15.22 -1.30
C LEU A 124 3.83 15.64 -2.27
N ASP A 125 4.00 16.77 -2.96
CA ASP A 125 3.00 17.24 -3.93
C ASP A 125 2.76 16.21 -5.05
N LEU A 126 3.82 15.55 -5.53
CA LEU A 126 3.72 14.50 -6.52
C LEU A 126 2.95 13.27 -5.99
N VAL A 127 3.14 12.96 -4.71
CA VAL A 127 2.41 11.85 -4.07
C VAL A 127 0.93 12.18 -3.95
N TYR A 128 0.59 13.38 -3.52
CA TYR A 128 -0.81 13.81 -3.44
C TYR A 128 -1.50 13.78 -4.80
N ASP A 129 -0.82 14.21 -5.85
CA ASP A 129 -1.35 14.14 -7.22
C ASP A 129 -1.67 12.69 -7.61
N LYS A 130 -0.79 11.75 -7.28
CA LYS A 130 -1.01 10.33 -7.57
C LYS A 130 -2.15 9.71 -6.76
N LEU A 131 -2.34 10.14 -5.53
CA LEU A 131 -3.44 9.66 -4.68
C LEU A 131 -4.79 10.16 -5.18
N TYR A 132 -4.84 11.36 -5.74
CA TYR A 132 -6.08 11.99 -6.19
C TYR A 132 -6.49 11.51 -7.59
N ASN A 133 -5.55 11.31 -8.48
CA ASN A 133 -5.77 10.90 -9.86
C ASN A 133 -5.57 9.41 -10.05
#